data_1b1e25eaf6eb8e502a9bd6b2d0df974a
#
_entry.id   1b1e25eaf6eb8e502a9bd6b2d0df974a
#
_cell.length_a   1.000
_cell.length_b   1.000
_cell.length_c   1.000
_cell.angle_alpha   90.00
_cell.angle_beta   90.00
_cell.angle_gamma   90.00
#
_symmetry.space_group_name_H-M   'P 1'
#
loop_
_entity.id
_entity.type
_entity.pdbx_description
1 polymer ?
#
loop_
_entity_poly.entity_id
_entity_poly.type
_entity_poly.pdbx_seq_one_letter_code
_entity_poly.pdbx_strand_id
1 'polypeptide(L)'
;MEAEQPTRNDYTVEEYFSLAAEAEQRLEYHDGTIIAMAGGTTDHSAIGTDTGAFLTMALRDKSCEPFNNDLAVSIPTFGRYVLPDFSIVCGEPEYEDERQNRLRNPTLIIEVLSRTTGQADQNKKFIWYRSLPSFREYVLIDSRNLTVLSYYRKSAEDWTIQRLYRRERVLQLHSVGVELPLTEIYRRVQFDQA
;
A
#
# COMPACT_ATOMS: atom_id res chain seq x y z
N MET A 1 9.73 -8.61 -20.46
CA MET A 1 8.44 -9.15 -20.92
C MET A 1 7.38 -8.21 -20.39
N GLU A 2 6.67 -7.52 -21.26
CA GLU A 2 5.48 -6.76 -20.89
C GLU A 2 4.45 -7.77 -20.38
N ALA A 3 3.87 -7.51 -19.21
CA ALA A 3 2.74 -8.28 -18.74
C ALA A 3 1.62 -8.11 -19.75
N GLU A 4 1.17 -9.20 -20.38
CA GLU A 4 -0.01 -9.19 -21.23
C GLU A 4 -1.18 -8.65 -20.41
N GLN A 5 -1.69 -7.49 -20.81
CA GLN A 5 -2.91 -6.96 -20.21
C GLN A 5 -4.06 -7.92 -20.53
N PRO A 6 -4.90 -8.25 -19.55
CA PRO A 6 -6.03 -9.12 -19.80
C PRO A 6 -6.94 -8.52 -20.88
N THR A 7 -7.29 -9.30 -21.87
CA THR A 7 -8.18 -8.91 -22.98
C THR A 7 -9.65 -8.88 -22.58
N ARG A 8 -9.96 -9.31 -21.33
CA ARG A 8 -11.31 -9.40 -20.77
C ARG A 8 -11.49 -8.37 -19.65
N ASN A 9 -12.62 -7.69 -19.63
CA ASN A 9 -12.95 -6.64 -18.65
C ASN A 9 -14.32 -6.85 -17.97
N ASP A 10 -14.79 -8.07 -17.92
CA ASP A 10 -16.08 -8.49 -17.36
C ASP A 10 -15.96 -9.69 -16.40
N TYR A 11 -14.79 -9.85 -15.76
CA TYR A 11 -14.63 -10.87 -14.74
C TYR A 11 -15.52 -10.57 -13.55
N THR A 12 -16.13 -11.62 -12.99
CA THR A 12 -16.81 -11.51 -11.69
C THR A 12 -15.78 -11.54 -10.56
N VAL A 13 -16.21 -11.13 -9.38
CA VAL A 13 -15.38 -11.18 -8.16
C VAL A 13 -15.03 -12.64 -7.82
N GLU A 14 -15.96 -13.57 -8.00
CA GLU A 14 -15.75 -15.00 -7.76
C GLU A 14 -14.72 -15.60 -8.72
N GLU A 15 -14.78 -15.25 -10.02
CA GLU A 15 -13.78 -15.65 -11.00
C GLU A 15 -12.40 -15.11 -10.65
N TYR A 16 -12.32 -13.82 -10.22
CA TYR A 16 -11.05 -13.23 -9.76
C TYR A 16 -10.45 -14.02 -8.61
N PHE A 17 -11.23 -14.32 -7.55
CA PHE A 17 -10.69 -15.05 -6.40
C PHE A 17 -10.31 -16.49 -6.73
N SER A 18 -11.00 -17.13 -7.65
CA SER A 18 -10.64 -18.46 -8.15
C SER A 18 -9.30 -18.41 -8.89
N LEU A 19 -9.13 -17.42 -9.78
CA LEU A 19 -7.89 -17.23 -10.52
C LEU A 19 -6.73 -16.82 -9.61
N ALA A 20 -6.97 -15.91 -8.66
CA ALA A 20 -5.95 -15.46 -7.72
C ALA A 20 -5.44 -16.58 -6.80
N ALA A 21 -6.28 -17.56 -6.47
CA ALA A 21 -5.89 -18.71 -5.65
C ALA A 21 -4.95 -19.68 -6.39
N GLU A 22 -4.99 -19.71 -7.71
CA GLU A 22 -4.20 -20.62 -8.57
C GLU A 22 -3.01 -19.89 -9.24
N ALA A 23 -3.00 -18.56 -9.23
CA ALA A 23 -2.00 -17.77 -9.93
C ALA A 23 -0.63 -17.81 -9.24
N GLU A 24 0.44 -17.92 -10.02
CA GLU A 24 1.82 -17.75 -9.55
C GLU A 24 2.15 -16.27 -9.23
N GLN A 25 1.44 -15.34 -9.87
CA GLN A 25 1.59 -13.91 -9.68
C GLN A 25 0.44 -13.35 -8.85
N ARG A 26 0.70 -12.30 -8.08
CA ARG A 26 -0.35 -11.57 -7.38
C ARG A 26 -1.24 -10.84 -8.39
N LEU A 27 -2.54 -10.89 -8.16
CA LEU A 27 -3.55 -10.28 -9.01
C LEU A 27 -4.34 -9.24 -8.22
N GLU A 28 -4.57 -8.08 -8.81
CA GLU A 28 -5.56 -7.10 -8.35
C GLU A 28 -6.82 -7.18 -9.21
N TYR A 29 -7.97 -6.83 -8.63
CA TYR A 29 -9.24 -6.73 -9.35
C TYR A 29 -9.72 -5.28 -9.40
N HIS A 30 -10.00 -4.80 -10.60
CA HIS A 30 -10.41 -3.43 -10.86
C HIS A 30 -11.69 -3.41 -11.69
N ASP A 31 -12.85 -3.54 -11.03
CA ASP A 31 -14.18 -3.41 -11.66
C ASP A 31 -14.30 -4.23 -12.95
N GLY A 32 -14.15 -5.55 -12.84
CA GLY A 32 -14.21 -6.49 -13.95
C GLY A 32 -12.87 -6.75 -14.66
N THR A 33 -11.82 -6.01 -14.35
CA THR A 33 -10.49 -6.20 -14.95
C THR A 33 -9.54 -6.81 -13.91
N ILE A 34 -8.81 -7.86 -14.30
CA ILE A 34 -7.77 -8.48 -13.49
C ILE A 34 -6.41 -7.95 -13.94
N ILE A 35 -5.61 -7.46 -13.00
CA ILE A 35 -4.30 -6.89 -13.24
C ILE A 35 -3.25 -7.72 -12.52
N ALA A 36 -2.30 -8.28 -13.29
CA ALA A 36 -1.16 -8.98 -12.71
C ALA A 36 -0.14 -7.97 -12.16
N MET A 37 0.29 -8.18 -10.93
CA MET A 37 1.29 -7.35 -10.27
C MET A 37 2.68 -7.74 -10.76
N ALA A 38 3.42 -6.77 -11.29
CA ALA A 38 4.81 -6.98 -11.66
C ALA A 38 5.68 -7.17 -10.41
N GLY A 39 6.73 -8.00 -10.53
CA GLY A 39 7.74 -8.14 -9.47
C GLY A 39 8.48 -6.83 -9.21
N GLY A 40 8.86 -6.58 -7.95
CA GLY A 40 9.64 -5.43 -7.54
C GLY A 40 11.14 -5.57 -7.87
N THR A 41 11.87 -4.45 -7.86
CA THR A 41 13.34 -4.43 -7.91
C THR A 41 13.95 -4.81 -6.55
N THR A 42 15.26 -5.01 -6.52
CA THR A 42 16.01 -5.23 -5.26
C THR A 42 15.78 -4.09 -4.26
N ASP A 43 15.84 -2.83 -4.73
CA ASP A 43 15.63 -1.66 -3.85
C ASP A 43 14.19 -1.59 -3.33
N HIS A 44 13.20 -1.88 -4.18
CA HIS A 44 11.80 -1.98 -3.75
C HIS A 44 11.65 -3.05 -2.64
N SER A 45 12.23 -4.24 -2.85
CA SER A 45 12.18 -5.32 -1.87
C SER A 45 12.90 -4.97 -0.57
N ALA A 46 14.07 -4.32 -0.66
CA ALA A 46 14.84 -3.87 0.50
C ALA A 46 14.07 -2.85 1.34
N ILE A 47 13.49 -1.82 0.68
CA ILE A 47 12.65 -0.80 1.34
C ILE A 47 11.43 -1.46 2.00
N GLY A 48 10.73 -2.33 1.28
CA GLY A 48 9.58 -3.04 1.83
C GLY A 48 9.94 -3.85 3.08
N THR A 49 11.01 -4.64 3.01
CA THR A 49 11.46 -5.48 4.14
C THR A 49 11.84 -4.62 5.36
N ASP A 50 12.64 -3.56 5.18
CA ASP A 50 13.10 -2.70 6.27
C ASP A 50 11.94 -1.90 6.90
N THR A 51 11.05 -1.36 6.06
CA THR A 51 9.83 -0.66 6.50
C THR A 51 8.91 -1.58 7.29
N GLY A 52 8.65 -2.79 6.78
CA GLY A 52 7.80 -3.77 7.45
C GLY A 52 8.35 -4.23 8.79
N ALA A 53 9.66 -4.51 8.86
CA ALA A 53 10.33 -4.88 10.11
C ALA A 53 10.22 -3.75 11.16
N PHE A 54 10.47 -2.51 10.76
CA PHE A 54 10.36 -1.34 11.62
C PHE A 54 8.93 -1.17 12.15
N LEU A 55 7.92 -1.23 11.27
CA LEU A 55 6.51 -1.09 11.64
C LEU A 55 6.06 -2.18 12.62
N THR A 56 6.43 -3.43 12.36
CA THR A 56 6.09 -4.56 13.25
C THR A 56 6.65 -4.35 14.67
N MET A 57 7.87 -3.83 14.78
CA MET A 57 8.47 -3.54 16.08
C MET A 57 7.85 -2.31 16.76
N ALA A 58 7.64 -1.24 16.00
CA ALA A 58 7.12 0.03 16.53
C ALA A 58 5.65 -0.04 16.96
N LEU A 59 4.88 -0.99 16.40
CA LEU A 59 3.46 -1.18 16.68
C LEU A 59 3.18 -2.31 17.68
N ARG A 60 4.20 -3.07 18.14
CA ARG A 60 4.05 -4.27 19.00
C ARG A 60 3.17 -4.03 20.23
N ASP A 61 3.34 -2.87 20.90
CA ASP A 61 2.64 -2.54 22.14
C ASP A 61 1.49 -1.53 21.90
N LYS A 62 1.06 -1.39 20.65
CA LYS A 62 -0.04 -0.50 20.25
C LYS A 62 -1.25 -1.33 19.80
N SER A 63 -2.40 -0.67 19.70
CA SER A 63 -3.64 -1.26 19.17
C SER A 63 -3.69 -1.24 17.64
N CYS A 64 -2.53 -1.27 16.96
CA CYS A 64 -2.45 -1.24 15.50
C CYS A 64 -1.55 -2.38 15.00
N GLU A 65 -1.98 -3.06 13.95
CA GLU A 65 -1.29 -4.20 13.35
C GLU A 65 -0.95 -3.95 11.88
N PRO A 66 0.30 -4.20 11.45
CA PRO A 66 0.69 -4.13 10.05
C PRO A 66 0.45 -5.46 9.34
N PHE A 67 -0.09 -5.41 8.12
CA PHE A 67 -0.26 -6.52 7.18
C PHE A 67 0.51 -6.22 5.90
N ASN A 68 1.07 -7.26 5.29
CA ASN A 68 1.76 -7.17 4.01
C ASN A 68 0.79 -7.32 2.81
N ASN A 69 1.32 -7.33 1.61
CA ASN A 69 0.58 -7.42 0.36
C ASN A 69 0.02 -8.83 0.01
N ASP A 70 0.00 -9.75 0.95
CA ASP A 70 -0.77 -11.01 0.82
C ASP A 70 -2.23 -10.83 1.22
N LEU A 71 -2.55 -9.72 1.92
CA LEU A 71 -3.90 -9.37 2.34
C LEU A 71 -4.49 -8.31 1.39
N ALA A 72 -5.58 -8.65 0.70
CA ALA A 72 -6.26 -7.71 -0.17
C ALA A 72 -7.05 -6.67 0.63
N VAL A 73 -7.05 -5.41 0.15
CA VAL A 73 -7.94 -4.36 0.64
C VAL A 73 -9.16 -4.29 -0.29
N SER A 74 -10.33 -4.51 0.29
CA SER A 74 -11.62 -4.35 -0.39
C SER A 74 -12.02 -2.88 -0.44
N ILE A 75 -12.37 -2.39 -1.63
CA ILE A 75 -12.85 -1.02 -1.86
C ILE A 75 -14.21 -1.09 -2.57
N PRO A 76 -15.29 -1.35 -1.81
CA PRO A 76 -16.61 -1.64 -2.38
C PRO A 76 -17.16 -0.52 -3.27
N THR A 77 -16.93 0.74 -2.91
CA THR A 77 -17.39 1.92 -3.67
C THR A 77 -16.91 1.91 -5.13
N PHE A 78 -15.77 1.28 -5.39
CA PHE A 78 -15.14 1.22 -6.72
C PHE A 78 -15.07 -0.20 -7.27
N GLY A 79 -15.67 -1.20 -6.61
CA GLY A 79 -15.61 -2.60 -7.02
C GLY A 79 -14.17 -3.11 -7.17
N ARG A 80 -13.30 -2.87 -6.18
CA ARG A 80 -11.86 -3.17 -6.29
C ARG A 80 -11.35 -4.01 -5.14
N TYR A 81 -10.37 -4.87 -5.48
CA TYR A 81 -9.54 -5.58 -4.52
C TYR A 81 -8.09 -5.31 -4.90
N VAL A 82 -7.38 -4.57 -4.04
CA VAL A 82 -6.01 -4.11 -4.28
C VAL A 82 -5.06 -4.68 -3.22
N LEU A 83 -3.78 -4.79 -3.57
CA LEU A 83 -2.74 -5.39 -2.75
C LEU A 83 -1.64 -4.35 -2.42
N PRO A 84 -1.88 -3.40 -1.49
CA PRO A 84 -0.86 -2.44 -1.10
C PRO A 84 0.32 -3.14 -0.42
N ASP A 85 1.52 -2.55 -0.51
CA ASP A 85 2.71 -3.14 0.13
C ASP A 85 2.51 -3.32 1.64
N PHE A 86 1.84 -2.35 2.30
CA PHE A 86 1.40 -2.49 3.70
C PHE A 86 0.04 -1.87 3.93
N SER A 87 -0.77 -2.59 4.72
CA SER A 87 -2.01 -2.11 5.32
C SER A 87 -1.87 -2.15 6.83
N ILE A 88 -2.15 -1.05 7.52
CA ILE A 88 -2.13 -1.02 8.98
C ILE A 88 -3.56 -0.78 9.46
N VAL A 89 -4.02 -1.62 10.38
CA VAL A 89 -5.32 -1.52 11.04
C VAL A 89 -5.13 -1.12 12.48
N CYS A 90 -5.91 -0.18 12.98
CA CYS A 90 -5.97 0.16 14.40
C CYS A 90 -7.32 -0.29 14.97
N GLY A 91 -7.28 -1.09 16.03
CA GLY A 91 -8.43 -1.81 16.57
C GLY A 91 -8.62 -3.17 15.88
N GLU A 92 -9.81 -3.71 15.94
CA GLU A 92 -10.11 -5.03 15.38
C GLU A 92 -10.15 -5.00 13.85
N PRO A 93 -9.43 -5.89 13.15
CA PRO A 93 -9.53 -6.01 11.70
C PRO A 93 -10.94 -6.47 11.28
N GLU A 94 -11.51 -5.77 10.29
CA GLU A 94 -12.79 -6.12 9.68
C GLU A 94 -12.55 -6.78 8.33
N TYR A 95 -13.10 -7.98 8.17
CA TYR A 95 -12.97 -8.73 6.93
C TYR A 95 -14.29 -8.81 6.18
N GLU A 96 -14.23 -8.97 4.87
CA GLU A 96 -15.43 -9.11 4.03
C GLU A 96 -16.02 -10.51 4.10
N ASP A 97 -15.18 -11.52 4.38
CA ASP A 97 -15.56 -12.92 4.40
C ASP A 97 -14.90 -13.71 5.54
N GLU A 98 -15.37 -14.95 5.73
CA GLU A 98 -14.88 -15.87 6.77
C GLU A 98 -13.41 -16.31 6.54
N ARG A 99 -12.87 -16.18 5.32
CA ARG A 99 -11.47 -16.53 5.01
C ARG A 99 -10.48 -15.50 5.53
N GLN A 100 -10.96 -14.32 5.95
CA GLN A 100 -10.15 -13.23 6.51
C GLN A 100 -9.00 -12.78 5.61
N ASN A 101 -9.22 -12.80 4.28
CA ASN A 101 -8.22 -12.39 3.30
C ASN A 101 -8.58 -11.11 2.54
N ARG A 102 -9.66 -10.42 2.94
CA ARG A 102 -10.19 -9.19 2.34
C ARG A 102 -10.48 -8.16 3.42
N LEU A 103 -9.51 -7.31 3.67
CA LEU A 103 -9.57 -6.27 4.69
C LEU A 103 -10.48 -5.11 4.25
N ARG A 104 -11.33 -4.61 5.15
CA ARG A 104 -12.27 -3.51 4.90
C ARG A 104 -11.93 -2.21 5.60
N ASN A 105 -11.14 -2.25 6.67
CA ASN A 105 -10.92 -1.10 7.55
C ASN A 105 -9.44 -0.71 7.76
N PRO A 106 -8.62 -0.56 6.69
CA PRO A 106 -7.27 -0.06 6.84
C PRO A 106 -7.29 1.38 7.37
N THR A 107 -6.40 1.67 8.32
CA THR A 107 -6.18 3.01 8.87
C THR A 107 -5.09 3.75 8.10
N LEU A 108 -4.01 3.06 7.78
CA LEU A 108 -2.85 3.57 7.03
C LEU A 108 -2.52 2.59 5.91
N ILE A 109 -2.26 3.12 4.73
CA ILE A 109 -1.73 2.37 3.58
C ILE A 109 -0.35 2.93 3.24
N ILE A 110 0.59 2.03 2.96
CA ILE A 110 1.93 2.36 2.47
C ILE A 110 2.17 1.64 1.15
N GLU A 111 2.61 2.37 0.14
CA GLU A 111 3.01 1.85 -1.17
C GLU A 111 4.48 2.21 -1.45
N VAL A 112 5.27 1.23 -1.86
CA VAL A 112 6.63 1.42 -2.35
C VAL A 112 6.58 1.55 -3.87
N LEU A 113 6.90 2.72 -4.39
CA LEU A 113 6.77 3.03 -5.80
C LEU A 113 7.91 2.41 -6.62
N SER A 114 7.55 1.73 -7.70
CA SER A 114 8.47 1.18 -8.69
C SER A 114 8.49 2.01 -9.98
N ARG A 115 9.25 1.57 -10.99
CA ARG A 115 9.27 2.20 -12.33
C ARG A 115 7.92 2.15 -13.04
N THR A 116 7.14 1.13 -12.78
CA THR A 116 5.85 0.88 -13.44
C THR A 116 4.70 1.61 -12.78
N THR A 117 4.86 2.10 -11.55
CA THR A 117 3.83 2.84 -10.83
C THR A 117 3.86 4.31 -11.26
N GLY A 118 3.03 4.66 -12.23
CA GLY A 118 2.92 6.05 -12.73
C GLY A 118 2.19 6.97 -11.75
N GLN A 119 2.43 8.30 -11.84
CA GLN A 119 1.78 9.29 -10.97
C GLN A 119 0.24 9.28 -11.11
N ALA A 120 -0.26 8.98 -12.30
CA ALA A 120 -1.70 8.86 -12.54
C ALA A 120 -2.32 7.69 -11.76
N ASP A 121 -1.59 6.59 -11.62
CA ASP A 121 -2.03 5.42 -10.86
C ASP A 121 -2.06 5.71 -9.35
N GLN A 122 -1.04 6.36 -8.83
CA GLN A 122 -0.98 6.81 -7.43
C GLN A 122 -2.16 7.72 -7.06
N ASN A 123 -2.51 8.67 -7.93
CA ASN A 123 -3.65 9.55 -7.71
C ASN A 123 -4.98 8.80 -7.72
N LYS A 124 -5.14 7.80 -8.59
CA LYS A 124 -6.33 6.95 -8.63
C LYS A 124 -6.45 6.11 -7.36
N LYS A 125 -5.37 5.44 -6.92
CA LYS A 125 -5.35 4.64 -5.69
C LYS A 125 -5.69 5.51 -4.48
N PHE A 126 -5.18 6.73 -4.39
CA PHE A 126 -5.52 7.66 -3.31
C PHE A 126 -7.02 7.96 -3.27
N ILE A 127 -7.66 8.19 -4.44
CA ILE A 127 -9.12 8.41 -4.52
C ILE A 127 -9.88 7.18 -4.02
N TRP A 128 -9.44 5.99 -4.38
CA TRP A 128 -10.08 4.74 -3.94
C TRP A 128 -9.98 4.56 -2.42
N TYR A 129 -8.79 4.68 -1.86
CA TYR A 129 -8.59 4.55 -0.41
C TYR A 129 -9.36 5.61 0.39
N ARG A 130 -9.48 6.84 -0.11
CA ARG A 130 -10.26 7.90 0.54
C ARG A 130 -11.74 7.55 0.73
N SER A 131 -12.30 6.64 -0.06
CA SER A 131 -13.69 6.20 0.08
C SER A 131 -13.91 5.31 1.31
N LEU A 132 -12.85 4.77 1.89
CA LEU A 132 -12.93 3.94 3.09
C LEU A 132 -13.05 4.83 4.34
N PRO A 133 -14.10 4.62 5.17
CA PRO A 133 -14.32 5.45 6.37
C PRO A 133 -13.19 5.38 7.41
N SER A 134 -12.52 4.23 7.51
CA SER A 134 -11.40 3.98 8.42
C SER A 134 -10.10 4.66 7.99
N PHE A 135 -9.93 4.94 6.70
CA PHE A 135 -8.70 5.41 6.11
C PHE A 135 -8.31 6.81 6.57
N ARG A 136 -7.09 6.94 7.12
CA ARG A 136 -6.57 8.18 7.72
C ARG A 136 -5.29 8.66 7.09
N GLU A 137 -4.45 7.76 6.57
CA GLU A 137 -3.13 8.16 6.09
C GLU A 137 -2.68 7.31 4.90
N TYR A 138 -2.00 7.96 3.95
CA TYR A 138 -1.41 7.33 2.78
C TYR A 138 0.04 7.72 2.64
N VAL A 139 0.92 6.75 2.56
CA VAL A 139 2.36 6.97 2.40
C VAL A 139 2.85 6.36 1.10
N LEU A 140 3.60 7.13 0.34
CA LEU A 140 4.27 6.74 -0.89
C LEU A 140 5.78 6.84 -0.68
N ILE A 141 6.49 5.73 -0.83
CA ILE A 141 7.95 5.64 -0.69
C ILE A 141 8.54 5.40 -2.08
N ASP A 142 9.29 6.35 -2.62
CA ASP A 142 9.92 6.15 -3.95
C ASP A 142 11.18 5.27 -3.80
N SER A 143 11.21 4.14 -4.52
CA SER A 143 12.38 3.23 -4.52
C SER A 143 13.51 3.70 -5.44
N ARG A 144 13.29 4.70 -6.28
CA ARG A 144 14.26 5.22 -7.26
C ARG A 144 14.94 6.50 -6.81
N ASN A 145 14.29 7.24 -5.91
CA ASN A 145 14.75 8.51 -5.40
C ASN A 145 14.47 8.60 -3.91
N LEU A 146 15.33 9.30 -3.19
CA LEU A 146 15.13 9.56 -1.76
C LEU A 146 13.96 10.55 -1.59
N THR A 147 12.74 10.03 -1.72
CA THR A 147 11.52 10.82 -1.58
C THR A 147 10.42 9.98 -0.91
N VAL A 148 9.84 10.55 0.13
CA VAL A 148 8.64 10.01 0.78
C VAL A 148 7.57 11.10 0.75
N LEU A 149 6.35 10.71 0.37
CA LEU A 149 5.17 11.57 0.34
C LEU A 149 4.12 10.97 1.27
N SER A 150 3.61 11.75 2.21
CA SER A 150 2.54 11.34 3.12
C SER A 150 1.36 12.28 3.00
N TYR A 151 0.16 11.69 2.99
CA TYR A 151 -1.13 12.37 3.04
C TYR A 151 -1.82 11.95 4.33
N TYR A 152 -2.03 12.88 5.23
CA TYR A 152 -2.73 12.63 6.50
C TYR A 152 -4.05 13.38 6.55
N ARG A 153 -5.12 12.66 6.90
CA ARG A 153 -6.50 13.18 6.99
C ARG A 153 -6.73 13.86 8.33
N LYS A 154 -6.86 15.19 8.33
CA LYS A 154 -7.20 15.98 9.51
C LYS A 154 -8.71 15.99 9.79
N SER A 155 -9.51 16.07 8.72
CA SER A 155 -10.97 16.04 8.76
C SER A 155 -11.54 15.32 7.54
N ALA A 156 -12.83 15.27 7.37
CA ALA A 156 -13.48 14.63 6.22
C ALA A 156 -12.97 15.19 4.87
N GLU A 157 -12.64 16.47 4.81
CA GLU A 157 -12.25 17.17 3.58
C GLU A 157 -10.83 17.71 3.60
N ASP A 158 -10.17 17.78 4.78
CA ASP A 158 -8.86 18.40 4.93
C ASP A 158 -7.75 17.34 5.06
N TRP A 159 -6.76 17.43 4.16
CA TRP A 159 -5.60 16.56 4.10
C TRP A 159 -4.32 17.38 4.18
N THR A 160 -3.43 16.99 5.08
CA THR A 160 -2.07 17.53 5.13
C THR A 160 -1.15 16.68 4.27
N ILE A 161 -0.34 17.34 3.46
CA ILE A 161 0.66 16.68 2.61
C ILE A 161 2.05 17.02 3.16
N GLN A 162 2.85 15.98 3.40
CA GLN A 162 4.25 16.10 3.78
C GLN A 162 5.12 15.43 2.72
N ARG A 163 6.15 16.14 2.25
CA ARG A 163 7.16 15.59 1.35
C ARG A 163 8.52 15.63 2.02
N LEU A 164 9.20 14.49 2.09
CA LEU A 164 10.53 14.34 2.66
C LEU A 164 11.49 13.85 1.57
N TYR A 165 12.66 14.49 1.50
CA TYR A 165 13.68 14.22 0.47
C TYR A 165 15.12 14.27 1.02
N ARG A 166 15.27 14.13 2.34
CA ARG A 166 16.58 14.09 3.01
C ARG A 166 16.63 12.94 3.98
N ARG A 167 17.73 12.20 3.98
CA ARG A 167 17.90 10.95 4.73
C ARG A 167 17.77 11.14 6.25
N GLU A 168 18.21 12.27 6.77
CA GLU A 168 18.14 12.61 8.20
C GLU A 168 16.75 13.00 8.71
N ARG A 169 15.75 13.04 7.81
CA ARG A 169 14.38 13.37 8.19
C ARG A 169 13.65 12.16 8.77
N VAL A 170 12.63 12.47 9.54
CA VAL A 170 11.74 11.49 10.17
C VAL A 170 10.33 11.71 9.64
N LEU A 171 9.72 10.65 9.15
CA LEU A 171 8.32 10.64 8.75
C LEU A 171 7.44 10.46 9.99
N GLN A 172 6.51 11.40 10.20
CA GLN A 172 5.49 11.28 11.23
C GLN A 172 4.29 10.51 10.68
N LEU A 173 4.09 9.28 11.12
CA LEU A 173 2.89 8.48 10.84
C LEU A 173 1.83 8.85 11.88
N HIS A 174 1.08 9.91 11.59
CA HIS A 174 0.15 10.53 12.53
C HIS A 174 -0.99 9.60 12.94
N SER A 175 -1.50 8.79 11.99
CA SER A 175 -2.65 7.90 12.23
C SER A 175 -2.35 6.77 13.22
N VAL A 176 -1.08 6.40 13.36
CA VAL A 176 -0.63 5.29 14.22
C VAL A 176 0.34 5.73 15.33
N GLY A 177 0.67 7.03 15.38
CA GLY A 177 1.57 7.61 16.41
C GLY A 177 2.97 7.00 16.38
N VAL A 178 3.57 6.85 15.19
CA VAL A 178 4.90 6.29 14.99
C VAL A 178 5.77 7.29 14.24
N GLU A 179 7.02 7.41 14.68
CA GLU A 179 8.07 8.16 14.00
C GLU A 179 8.95 7.19 13.21
N LEU A 180 8.91 7.27 11.87
CA LEU A 180 9.67 6.40 10.99
C LEU A 180 10.82 7.19 10.35
N PRO A 181 12.08 6.98 10.80
CA PRO A 181 13.23 7.63 10.20
C PRO A 181 13.46 7.19 8.75
N LEU A 182 13.80 8.12 7.85
CA LEU A 182 14.12 7.77 6.47
C LEU A 182 15.43 6.94 6.38
N THR A 183 16.27 7.02 7.39
CA THR A 183 17.46 6.15 7.54
C THR A 183 17.08 4.67 7.68
N GLU A 184 15.95 4.36 8.31
CA GLU A 184 15.43 2.99 8.40
C GLU A 184 14.81 2.52 7.08
N ILE A 185 13.99 3.36 6.45
CA ILE A 185 13.35 3.05 5.15
C ILE A 185 14.42 2.74 4.09
N TYR A 186 15.44 3.60 3.97
CA TYR A 186 16.47 3.52 2.93
C TYR A 186 17.80 2.95 3.44
N ARG A 187 17.78 2.16 4.52
CA ARG A 187 18.99 1.67 5.18
C ARG A 187 19.96 0.98 4.22
N ARG A 188 19.43 0.17 3.31
CA ARG A 188 20.19 -0.65 2.35
C ARG A 188 20.22 -0.06 0.94
N VAL A 189 19.55 1.06 0.70
CA VAL A 189 19.46 1.68 -0.62
C VAL A 189 20.36 2.91 -0.70
N GLN A 190 21.14 2.96 -1.77
CA GLN A 190 21.98 4.11 -2.09
C GLN A 190 21.47 4.73 -3.40
N PHE A 191 21.29 6.05 -3.39
CA PHE A 191 20.96 6.78 -4.60
C PHE A 191 22.22 7.49 -5.10
N ASP A 192 22.46 7.41 -6.40
CA ASP A 192 23.52 8.18 -7.03
C ASP A 192 23.30 9.66 -6.71
N GLN A 193 24.34 10.30 -6.20
CA GLN A 193 24.31 11.75 -5.97
C GLN A 193 24.28 12.45 -7.33
N ALA A 194 23.19 13.14 -7.63
CA ALA A 194 23.08 13.99 -8.81
C ALA A 194 23.86 15.29 -8.63
#